data_0c2ff600f7068bff40219a1c5fd7fef6
#
_entry.id   0c2ff600f7068bff40219a1c5fd7fef6
#
_cell.length_a   1.000
_cell.length_b   1.000
_cell.length_c   1.000
_cell.angle_alpha   90.00
_cell.angle_beta   90.00
_cell.angle_gamma   90.00
#
_symmetry.space_group_name_H-M   'P 1'
#
loop_
_entity.id
_entity.type
_entity.pdbx_description
1 polymer ?
#
loop_
_entity_poly.entity_id
_entity_poly.type
_entity_poly.pdbx_seq_one_letter_code
_entity_poly.pdbx_strand_id
1 'polypeptide(L)'
;FITEMCGPIATTGLLHSIGITTTSALGAVAISLIGLANIIGTISAGWLGNRYSKKYLLAGIYTGRTIILTAFIVTPMTPESVLLFSALMGSLWLATVPLTSGLIAHLYGVRFMGTLYGLVFFSHQLGAFFGVWLGGRMYDLYGDYTAIWWIGIGVGALSAVVHLPIQETRNDATPT
;
A
#
# COMPACT_ATOMS: atom_id res chain seq x y z
N PHE A 1 16.56 -5.68 -0.59
CA PHE A 1 16.08 -4.39 -1.13
C PHE A 1 16.48 -3.20 -0.24
N ILE A 2 16.04 -3.17 1.03
CA ILE A 2 16.42 -2.10 1.99
C ILE A 2 17.93 -2.07 2.21
N THR A 3 18.58 -3.25 2.27
CA THR A 3 20.01 -3.40 2.49
C THR A 3 20.84 -2.82 1.35
N GLU A 4 20.40 -2.98 0.11
CA GLU A 4 21.10 -2.47 -1.06
C GLU A 4 20.89 -0.96 -1.28
N MET A 5 19.71 -0.44 -0.89
CA MET A 5 19.40 0.97 -1.06
C MET A 5 20.04 1.89 0.00
N CYS A 6 20.21 1.40 1.22
CA CYS A 6 20.67 2.24 2.34
C CYS A 6 22.19 2.34 2.47
N GLY A 7 22.98 1.48 1.81
CA GLY A 7 24.44 1.45 1.97
C GLY A 7 24.90 1.27 3.44
N PRO A 8 26.15 1.60 3.78
CA PRO A 8 26.60 1.62 5.17
C PRO A 8 25.93 2.78 5.90
N ILE A 9 25.00 2.47 6.81
CA ILE A 9 24.20 3.45 7.54
C ILE A 9 25.02 4.06 8.67
N ALA A 10 25.20 5.39 8.61
CA ALA A 10 25.61 6.15 9.76
C ALA A 10 24.43 6.18 10.76
N THR A 11 24.48 5.33 11.78
CA THR A 11 23.44 5.29 12.83
C THR A 11 23.48 6.56 13.63
N THR A 12 22.34 7.26 13.71
CA THR A 12 22.17 8.38 14.64
C THR A 12 22.14 7.86 16.08
N GLY A 13 22.46 8.72 17.06
CA GLY A 13 22.49 8.32 18.46
C GLY A 13 21.21 7.68 18.96
N LEU A 14 20.04 8.10 18.44
CA LEU A 14 18.75 7.51 18.76
C LEU A 14 18.63 6.06 18.27
N LEU A 15 19.01 5.79 17.02
CA LEU A 15 18.94 4.44 16.43
C LEU A 15 19.88 3.47 17.13
N HIS A 16 21.07 3.94 17.51
CA HIS A 16 22.02 3.16 18.29
C HIS A 16 21.45 2.81 19.68
N SER A 17 20.76 3.73 20.33
CA SER A 17 20.16 3.50 21.66
C SER A 17 19.04 2.48 21.68
N ILE A 18 18.36 2.26 20.54
CA ILE A 18 17.32 1.22 20.36
C ILE A 18 17.83 -0.04 19.68
N GLY A 19 19.16 -0.21 19.56
CA GLY A 19 19.79 -1.43 19.06
C GLY A 19 19.82 -1.57 17.52
N ILE A 20 19.51 -0.52 16.77
CA ILE A 20 19.59 -0.55 15.29
C ILE A 20 21.01 -0.16 14.88
N THR A 21 21.91 -1.14 14.88
CA THR A 21 23.34 -0.95 14.56
C THR A 21 23.73 -1.47 13.19
N THR A 22 22.86 -2.24 12.54
CA THR A 22 23.12 -2.86 11.23
C THR A 22 21.94 -2.65 10.27
N THR A 23 22.21 -2.74 8.97
CA THR A 23 21.19 -2.63 7.93
C THR A 23 20.14 -3.74 8.04
N SER A 24 20.53 -4.95 8.47
CA SER A 24 19.60 -6.05 8.72
C SER A 24 18.67 -5.78 9.90
N ALA A 25 19.17 -5.17 10.99
CA ALA A 25 18.34 -4.76 12.11
C ALA A 25 17.35 -3.66 11.71
N LEU A 26 17.78 -2.67 10.91
CA LEU A 26 16.87 -1.65 10.35
C LEU A 26 15.77 -2.29 9.51
N GLY A 27 16.10 -3.27 8.65
CA GLY A 27 15.13 -3.99 7.83
C GLY A 27 14.10 -4.74 8.69
N ALA A 28 14.54 -5.42 9.74
CA ALA A 28 13.66 -6.13 10.67
C ALA A 28 12.69 -5.17 11.39
N VAL A 29 13.20 -4.04 11.88
CA VAL A 29 12.37 -3.02 12.56
C VAL A 29 11.40 -2.38 11.57
N ALA A 30 11.83 -2.08 10.34
CA ALA A 30 10.97 -1.52 9.29
C ALA A 30 9.79 -2.46 8.96
N ILE A 31 10.04 -3.77 8.80
CA ILE A 31 8.99 -4.77 8.56
C ILE A 31 8.04 -4.87 9.77
N SER A 32 8.56 -4.88 10.98
CA SER A 32 7.75 -4.91 12.20
C SER A 32 6.87 -3.67 12.32
N LEU A 33 7.41 -2.50 11.98
CA LEU A 33 6.68 -1.24 11.98
C LEU A 33 5.57 -1.21 10.92
N ILE A 34 5.83 -1.75 9.72
CA ILE A 34 4.80 -1.96 8.68
C ILE A 34 3.66 -2.81 9.26
N GLY A 35 3.97 -3.93 9.92
CA GLY A 35 2.96 -4.81 10.50
C GLY A 35 2.09 -4.12 11.56
N LEU A 36 2.70 -3.41 12.50
CA LEU A 36 1.99 -2.66 13.55
C LEU A 36 1.13 -1.55 12.96
N ALA A 37 1.70 -0.73 12.08
CA ALA A 37 0.99 0.36 11.42
C ALA A 37 -0.20 -0.16 10.59
N ASN A 38 -0.05 -1.34 9.99
CA ASN A 38 -1.09 -1.98 9.19
C ASN A 38 -2.32 -2.38 10.01
N ILE A 39 -2.13 -2.85 11.25
CA ILE A 39 -3.24 -3.13 12.17
C ILE A 39 -4.05 -1.85 12.40
N ILE A 40 -3.38 -0.77 12.78
CA ILE A 40 -4.01 0.53 13.03
C ILE A 40 -4.72 1.05 11.77
N GLY A 41 -4.06 0.99 10.63
CA GLY A 41 -4.59 1.44 9.34
C GLY A 41 -5.84 0.68 8.91
N THR A 42 -5.83 -0.65 9.06
CA THR A 42 -6.96 -1.51 8.69
C THR A 42 -8.18 -1.26 9.58
N ILE A 43 -7.99 -1.14 10.90
CA ILE A 43 -9.07 -0.83 11.84
C ILE A 43 -9.65 0.55 11.54
N SER A 44 -8.78 1.55 11.35
CA SER A 44 -9.20 2.92 11.03
C SER A 44 -9.96 2.99 9.71
N ALA A 45 -9.50 2.29 8.68
CA ALA A 45 -10.17 2.23 7.38
C ALA A 45 -11.55 1.57 7.47
N GLY A 46 -11.67 0.49 8.24
CA GLY A 46 -12.96 -0.16 8.49
C GLY A 46 -13.95 0.78 9.19
N TRP A 47 -13.48 1.49 10.22
CA TRP A 47 -14.30 2.48 10.93
C TRP A 47 -14.69 3.68 10.06
N LEU A 48 -13.74 4.26 9.29
CA LEU A 48 -14.02 5.34 8.35
C LEU A 48 -14.98 4.90 7.24
N GLY A 49 -14.84 3.69 6.74
CA GLY A 49 -15.69 3.12 5.69
C GLY A 49 -17.16 2.98 6.09
N ASN A 50 -17.47 2.99 7.39
CA ASN A 50 -18.85 3.04 7.89
C ASN A 50 -19.42 4.46 7.93
N ARG A 51 -18.57 5.49 7.93
CA ARG A 51 -18.98 6.91 8.05
C ARG A 51 -18.90 7.68 6.75
N TYR A 52 -17.96 7.32 5.88
CA TYR A 52 -17.66 8.05 4.66
C TYR A 52 -17.79 7.16 3.43
N SER A 53 -17.94 7.80 2.27
CA SER A 53 -17.97 7.13 0.97
C SER A 53 -16.70 6.32 0.75
N LYS A 54 -16.86 5.02 0.46
CA LYS A 54 -15.75 4.07 0.32
C LYS A 54 -14.88 4.37 -0.90
N LYS A 55 -15.49 4.88 -1.99
CA LYS A 55 -14.75 5.27 -3.20
C LYS A 55 -13.76 6.41 -2.93
N TYR A 56 -14.18 7.43 -2.18
CA TYR A 56 -13.28 8.55 -1.85
C TYR A 56 -12.19 8.15 -0.86
N LEU A 57 -12.49 7.23 0.06
CA LEU A 57 -11.49 6.66 0.95
C LEU A 57 -10.46 5.84 0.16
N LEU A 58 -10.90 5.00 -0.78
CA LEU A 58 -10.01 4.24 -1.66
C LEU A 58 -9.15 5.16 -2.53
N ALA A 59 -9.74 6.15 -3.19
CA ALA A 59 -9.01 7.14 -3.96
C ALA A 59 -8.00 7.89 -3.09
N GLY A 60 -8.38 8.28 -1.88
CA GLY A 60 -7.50 8.93 -0.90
C GLY A 60 -6.32 8.05 -0.47
N ILE A 61 -6.54 6.75 -0.22
CA ILE A 61 -5.48 5.81 0.11
C ILE A 61 -4.49 5.66 -1.06
N TYR A 62 -4.97 5.48 -2.29
CA TYR A 62 -4.08 5.37 -3.46
C TYR A 62 -3.32 6.66 -3.73
N THR A 63 -3.96 7.82 -3.57
CA THR A 63 -3.30 9.13 -3.64
C THR A 63 -2.23 9.26 -2.56
N GLY A 64 -2.56 8.91 -1.32
CA GLY A 64 -1.62 8.94 -0.19
C GLY A 64 -0.41 8.04 -0.44
N ARG A 65 -0.61 6.81 -0.93
CA ARG A 65 0.49 5.91 -1.30
C ARG A 65 1.38 6.50 -2.40
N THR A 66 0.78 7.09 -3.43
CA THR A 66 1.53 7.73 -4.52
C THR A 66 2.40 8.87 -4.00
N ILE A 67 1.86 9.71 -3.12
CA ILE A 67 2.61 10.82 -2.50
C ILE A 67 3.75 10.29 -1.62
N ILE A 68 3.47 9.32 -0.73
CA ILE A 68 4.46 8.73 0.16
C ILE A 68 5.59 8.08 -0.65
N LEU A 69 5.26 7.34 -1.70
CA LEU A 69 6.22 6.68 -2.56
C LEU A 69 7.10 7.70 -3.31
N THR A 70 6.48 8.75 -3.86
CA THR A 70 7.20 9.83 -4.54
C THR A 70 8.13 10.56 -3.57
N ALA A 71 7.63 10.91 -2.39
CA ALA A 71 8.43 11.57 -1.36
C ALA A 71 9.64 10.71 -0.94
N PHE A 72 9.45 9.40 -0.79
CA PHE A 72 10.51 8.47 -0.41
C PHE A 72 11.62 8.40 -1.47
N ILE A 73 11.27 8.40 -2.78
CA ILE A 73 12.26 8.33 -3.86
C ILE A 73 13.08 9.61 -3.99
N VAL A 74 12.47 10.77 -3.76
CA VAL A 74 13.15 12.06 -3.91
C VAL A 74 13.87 12.52 -2.66
N THR A 75 13.62 11.87 -1.52
CA THR A 75 14.26 12.20 -0.25
C THR A 75 15.54 11.37 -0.06
N PRO A 76 16.61 11.94 0.54
CA PRO A 76 17.80 11.17 0.88
C PRO A 76 17.47 9.93 1.72
N MET A 77 18.06 8.80 1.38
CA MET A 77 17.88 7.53 2.09
C MET A 77 18.59 7.58 3.44
N THR A 78 17.85 7.88 4.48
CA THR A 78 18.31 7.81 5.87
C THR A 78 17.53 6.74 6.63
N PRO A 79 18.06 6.20 7.74
CA PRO A 79 17.31 5.25 8.56
C PRO A 79 15.96 5.79 9.03
N GLU A 80 15.90 7.08 9.35
CA GLU A 80 14.68 7.76 9.78
C GLU A 80 13.66 7.83 8.62
N SER A 81 14.10 8.14 7.39
CA SER A 81 13.22 8.17 6.22
C SER A 81 12.65 6.79 5.90
N VAL A 82 13.44 5.72 6.08
CA VAL A 82 13.00 4.33 5.93
C VAL A 82 11.94 3.96 6.96
N LEU A 83 12.14 4.32 8.24
CA LEU A 83 11.17 4.03 9.30
C LEU A 83 9.89 4.84 9.12
N LEU A 84 9.99 6.12 8.76
CA LEU A 84 8.83 6.96 8.48
C LEU A 84 8.02 6.41 7.29
N PHE A 85 8.70 6.07 6.19
CA PHE A 85 8.09 5.42 5.05
C PHE A 85 7.37 4.13 5.44
N SER A 86 8.02 3.29 6.25
CA SER A 86 7.47 2.02 6.72
C SER A 86 6.19 2.20 7.54
N ALA A 87 6.16 3.18 8.44
CA ALA A 87 4.98 3.50 9.24
C ALA A 87 3.82 4.02 8.38
N LEU A 88 4.10 4.99 7.50
CA LEU A 88 3.09 5.60 6.64
C LEU A 88 2.56 4.62 5.60
N MET A 89 3.45 3.93 4.89
CA MET A 89 3.05 2.94 3.88
C MET A 89 2.33 1.76 4.54
N GLY A 90 2.84 1.27 5.69
CA GLY A 90 2.21 0.20 6.45
C GLY A 90 0.78 0.52 6.85
N SER A 91 0.49 1.73 7.33
CA SER A 91 -0.86 2.15 7.71
C SER A 91 -1.86 2.13 6.54
N LEU A 92 -1.39 2.33 5.32
CA LEU A 92 -2.23 2.32 4.11
C LEU A 92 -2.26 0.94 3.41
N TRP A 93 -1.36 0.00 3.77
CA TRP A 93 -1.13 -1.23 2.99
C TRP A 93 -2.37 -2.11 2.86
N LEU A 94 -2.96 -2.57 3.95
CA LEU A 94 -4.18 -3.37 3.95
C LEU A 94 -5.46 -2.55 4.20
N ALA A 95 -5.37 -1.26 4.36
CA ALA A 95 -6.53 -0.38 4.56
C ALA A 95 -7.55 -0.45 3.41
N THR A 96 -7.12 -0.85 2.22
CA THR A 96 -7.99 -1.07 1.06
C THR A 96 -8.87 -2.32 1.19
N VAL A 97 -8.47 -3.33 1.96
CA VAL A 97 -9.19 -4.62 2.08
C VAL A 97 -10.60 -4.45 2.64
N PRO A 98 -10.81 -3.84 3.83
CA PRO A 98 -12.16 -3.64 4.37
C PRO A 98 -12.99 -2.68 3.53
N LEU A 99 -12.38 -1.69 2.89
CA LEU A 99 -13.08 -0.75 2.03
C LEU A 99 -13.57 -1.39 0.74
N THR A 100 -12.74 -2.20 0.08
CA THR A 100 -13.09 -2.90 -1.15
C THR A 100 -14.18 -3.94 -0.90
N SER A 101 -14.04 -4.76 0.14
CA SER A 101 -15.08 -5.74 0.51
C SER A 101 -16.39 -5.07 0.90
N GLY A 102 -16.32 -3.97 1.68
CA GLY A 102 -17.47 -3.17 2.03
C GLY A 102 -18.14 -2.47 0.84
N LEU A 103 -17.37 -2.03 -0.17
CA LEU A 103 -17.89 -1.45 -1.40
C LEU A 103 -18.64 -2.49 -2.24
N ILE A 104 -18.07 -3.69 -2.40
CA ILE A 104 -18.71 -4.80 -3.11
C ILE A 104 -20.02 -5.21 -2.42
N ALA A 105 -20.00 -5.36 -1.09
CA ALA A 105 -21.20 -5.69 -0.33
C ALA A 105 -22.28 -4.61 -0.44
N HIS A 106 -21.88 -3.34 -0.50
CA HIS A 106 -22.81 -2.21 -0.67
C HIS A 106 -23.45 -2.18 -2.06
N LEU A 107 -22.68 -2.42 -3.13
CA LEU A 107 -23.16 -2.33 -4.51
C LEU A 107 -23.95 -3.56 -4.96
N TYR A 108 -23.50 -4.76 -4.58
CA TYR A 108 -24.01 -6.02 -5.11
C TYR A 108 -24.70 -6.91 -4.07
N GLY A 109 -24.69 -6.47 -2.81
CA GLY A 109 -25.20 -7.25 -1.69
C GLY A 109 -24.28 -8.40 -1.26
N VAL A 110 -24.58 -8.98 -0.10
CA VAL A 110 -23.75 -10.02 0.52
C VAL A 110 -23.83 -11.37 -0.23
N ARG A 111 -24.88 -11.59 -1.01
CA ARG A 111 -25.09 -12.87 -1.74
C ARG A 111 -23.97 -13.18 -2.72
N PHE A 112 -23.47 -12.19 -3.43
CA PHE A 112 -22.43 -12.34 -4.47
C PHE A 112 -21.05 -11.91 -3.98
N MET A 113 -20.92 -11.51 -2.72
CA MET A 113 -19.69 -10.96 -2.15
C MET A 113 -18.50 -11.91 -2.30
N GLY A 114 -18.67 -13.21 -2.02
CA GLY A 114 -17.59 -14.18 -2.12
C GLY A 114 -17.01 -14.29 -3.54
N THR A 115 -17.87 -14.40 -4.54
CA THR A 115 -17.45 -14.52 -5.95
C THR A 115 -16.80 -13.22 -6.45
N LEU A 116 -17.42 -12.07 -6.21
CA LEU A 116 -16.92 -10.79 -6.68
C LEU A 116 -15.63 -10.39 -5.98
N TYR A 117 -15.56 -10.57 -4.67
CA TYR A 117 -14.33 -10.31 -3.92
C TYR A 117 -13.21 -11.29 -4.32
N GLY A 118 -13.55 -12.57 -4.57
CA GLY A 118 -12.60 -13.55 -5.09
C GLY A 118 -12.00 -13.14 -6.44
N LEU A 119 -12.82 -12.60 -7.35
CA LEU A 119 -12.35 -12.09 -8.65
C LEU A 119 -11.45 -10.86 -8.51
N VAL A 120 -11.81 -9.93 -7.62
CA VAL A 120 -10.96 -8.76 -7.30
C VAL A 120 -9.64 -9.22 -6.68
N PHE A 121 -9.68 -10.17 -5.76
CA PHE A 121 -8.47 -10.72 -5.15
C PHE A 121 -7.59 -11.47 -6.15
N PHE A 122 -8.18 -12.21 -7.06
CA PHE A 122 -7.45 -12.86 -8.15
C PHE A 122 -6.73 -11.85 -9.05
N SER A 123 -7.41 -10.78 -9.45
CA SER A 123 -6.78 -9.72 -10.25
C SER A 123 -5.65 -9.02 -9.49
N HIS A 124 -5.80 -8.84 -8.17
CA HIS A 124 -4.73 -8.34 -7.31
C HIS A 124 -3.51 -9.27 -7.31
N GLN A 125 -3.71 -10.59 -7.23
CA GLN A 125 -2.62 -11.56 -7.27
C GLN A 125 -1.90 -11.58 -8.63
N LEU A 126 -2.64 -11.44 -9.73
CA LEU A 126 -2.03 -11.27 -11.05
C LEU A 126 -1.17 -10.00 -11.11
N GLY A 127 -1.67 -8.88 -10.58
CA GLY A 127 -0.90 -7.64 -10.47
C GLY A 127 0.37 -7.80 -9.63
N ALA A 128 0.28 -8.50 -8.49
CA ALA A 128 1.42 -8.79 -7.64
C ALA A 128 2.47 -9.65 -8.37
N PHE A 129 2.04 -10.69 -9.09
CA PHE A 129 2.93 -11.53 -9.91
C PHE A 129 3.68 -10.69 -10.96
N PHE A 130 2.96 -9.89 -11.75
CA PHE A 130 3.58 -9.03 -12.76
C PHE A 130 4.49 -7.97 -12.14
N GLY A 131 4.13 -7.42 -10.99
CA GLY A 131 4.94 -6.43 -10.26
C GLY A 131 6.29 -7.01 -9.83
N VAL A 132 6.29 -8.20 -9.22
CA VAL A 132 7.51 -8.88 -8.79
C VAL A 132 8.35 -9.31 -10.00
N TRP A 133 7.73 -9.90 -11.02
CA TRP A 133 8.43 -10.30 -12.24
C TRP A 133 9.06 -9.11 -12.96
N LEU A 134 8.31 -8.03 -13.13
CA LEU A 134 8.81 -6.82 -13.77
C LEU A 134 9.93 -6.17 -12.96
N GLY A 135 9.81 -6.16 -11.61
CA GLY A 135 10.85 -5.66 -10.72
C GLY A 135 12.16 -6.41 -10.89
N GLY A 136 12.13 -7.76 -10.89
CA GLY A 136 13.31 -8.57 -11.16
C GLY A 136 13.89 -8.29 -12.55
N ARG A 137 13.03 -8.21 -13.58
CA ARG A 137 13.47 -7.96 -14.95
C ARG A 137 14.12 -6.58 -15.13
N MET A 138 13.58 -5.54 -14.47
CA MET A 138 14.18 -4.21 -14.48
C MET A 138 15.54 -4.19 -13.79
N TYR A 139 15.66 -4.87 -12.66
CA TYR A 139 16.94 -4.99 -11.98
C TYR A 139 17.98 -5.73 -12.83
N ASP A 140 17.63 -6.82 -13.50
CA ASP A 140 18.52 -7.56 -14.42
C ASP A 140 19.01 -6.70 -15.60
N LEU A 141 18.17 -5.78 -16.07
CA LEU A 141 18.48 -4.95 -17.23
C LEU A 141 19.26 -3.66 -16.90
N TYR A 142 18.91 -3.03 -15.77
CA TYR A 142 19.39 -1.68 -15.41
C TYR A 142 20.28 -1.67 -14.17
N GLY A 143 20.31 -2.76 -13.38
CA GLY A 143 21.08 -2.86 -12.14
C GLY A 143 20.47 -2.08 -10.97
N ASP A 144 19.28 -1.49 -11.15
CA ASP A 144 18.57 -0.74 -10.11
C ASP A 144 17.04 -0.93 -10.19
N TYR A 145 16.34 -0.41 -9.18
CA TYR A 145 14.87 -0.48 -9.07
C TYR A 145 14.17 0.84 -9.44
N THR A 146 14.88 1.84 -9.91
CA THR A 146 14.34 3.19 -10.16
C THR A 146 13.15 3.15 -11.12
N ALA A 147 13.28 2.41 -12.22
CA ALA A 147 12.22 2.29 -13.21
C ALA A 147 10.93 1.69 -12.62
N ILE A 148 11.03 0.62 -11.83
CA ILE A 148 9.85 -0.02 -11.22
C ILE A 148 9.17 0.87 -10.18
N TRP A 149 9.93 1.70 -9.47
CA TRP A 149 9.37 2.68 -8.55
C TRP A 149 8.52 3.72 -9.28
N TRP A 150 9.00 4.27 -10.39
CA TRP A 150 8.23 5.21 -11.21
C TRP A 150 6.99 4.58 -11.84
N ILE A 151 7.07 3.33 -12.29
CA ILE A 151 5.91 2.56 -12.75
C ILE A 151 4.90 2.41 -11.61
N GLY A 152 5.36 2.07 -10.40
CA GLY A 152 4.50 1.95 -9.21
C GLY A 152 3.77 3.25 -8.86
N ILE A 153 4.44 4.41 -8.97
CA ILE A 153 3.84 5.74 -8.80
C ILE A 153 2.75 5.97 -9.85
N GLY A 154 3.04 5.68 -11.11
CA GLY A 154 2.08 5.84 -12.20
C GLY A 154 0.83 4.96 -12.03
N VAL A 155 1.02 3.69 -11.67
CA VAL A 155 -0.10 2.76 -11.38
C VAL A 155 -0.89 3.21 -10.15
N GLY A 156 -0.23 3.71 -9.11
CA GLY A 156 -0.88 4.26 -7.93
C GLY A 156 -1.77 5.47 -8.25
N ALA A 157 -1.24 6.41 -9.03
CA ALA A 157 -1.99 7.59 -9.48
C ALA A 157 -3.18 7.20 -10.37
N LEU A 158 -2.98 6.28 -11.31
CA LEU A 158 -4.06 5.73 -12.14
C LEU A 158 -5.14 5.07 -11.28
N SER A 159 -4.74 4.28 -10.29
CA SER A 159 -5.67 3.63 -9.36
C SER A 159 -6.52 4.66 -8.61
N ALA A 160 -5.94 5.77 -8.15
CA ALA A 160 -6.68 6.83 -7.49
C ALA A 160 -7.76 7.41 -8.42
N VAL A 161 -7.41 7.69 -9.67
CA VAL A 161 -8.33 8.28 -10.67
C VAL A 161 -9.46 7.32 -11.03
N VAL A 162 -9.16 6.03 -11.23
CA VAL A 162 -10.16 5.01 -11.62
C VAL A 162 -11.22 4.79 -10.54
N HIS A 163 -10.94 5.10 -9.27
CA HIS A 163 -11.95 4.99 -8.20
C HIS A 163 -12.96 6.16 -8.18
N LEU A 164 -12.64 7.31 -8.78
CA LEU A 164 -13.50 8.50 -8.72
C LEU A 164 -14.85 8.34 -9.45
N PRO A 165 -14.93 7.71 -10.65
CA PRO A 165 -16.21 7.56 -11.37
C PRO A 165 -17.13 6.48 -10.78
N ILE A 166 -16.71 5.69 -9.78
CA ILE A 166 -17.56 4.68 -9.15
C ILE A 166 -18.79 5.37 -8.54
N GLN A 167 -19.98 4.91 -8.91
CA GLN A 167 -21.24 5.39 -8.32
C GLN A 167 -21.62 4.46 -7.17
N GLU A 168 -21.70 5.01 -5.96
CA GLU A 168 -22.11 4.26 -4.74
C GLU A 168 -23.66 4.28 -4.57
N THR A 169 -24.41 4.29 -5.65
CA THR A 169 -25.86 4.12 -5.59
C THR A 169 -26.18 2.64 -5.39
N ARG A 170 -26.81 2.33 -4.25
CA ARG A 170 -27.31 0.99 -3.99
C ARG A 170 -28.36 0.65 -5.04
N ASN A 171 -28.15 -0.42 -5.79
CA ASN A 171 -29.24 -1.02 -6.57
C ASN A 171 -30.20 -1.68 -5.57
N ASP A 172 -31.25 -0.94 -5.17
CA ASP A 172 -32.38 -1.51 -4.46
C ASP A 172 -33.20 -2.37 -5.46
N ALA A 173 -32.57 -3.43 -5.95
CA ALA A 173 -33.28 -4.50 -6.61
C ALA A 173 -34.10 -5.19 -5.50
N THR A 174 -35.36 -4.81 -5.40
CA THR A 174 -36.37 -5.48 -4.57
C THR A 174 -36.31 -6.98 -4.80
N PRO A 175 -36.22 -7.80 -3.75
CA PRO A 175 -36.38 -9.22 -3.91
C PRO A 175 -37.86 -9.49 -4.24
N THR A 176 -38.13 -9.94 -5.46
CA THR A 176 -39.36 -10.67 -5.79
C THR A 176 -39.22 -12.12 -5.39
#